data_ca84b1e67f19105f1876eda49ea4a0e3
#
_entry.id   ca84b1e67f19105f1876eda49ea4a0e3
#
_cell.length_a   1.000
_cell.length_b   1.000
_cell.length_c   1.000
_cell.angle_alpha   90.00
_cell.angle_beta   90.00
_cell.angle_gamma   90.00
#
_symmetry.space_group_name_H-M   'P 1'
#
loop_
_entity.id
_entity.type
_entity.pdbx_description
1 polymer ?
#
loop_
_entity_poly.entity_id
_entity_poly.type
_entity_poly.pdbx_seq_one_letter_code
_entity_poly.pdbx_strand_id
1 'polypeptide(L)'
;MYGPDDDAQLTYIMNGLLAGILLNSKAADFVVTGCGTGMGSMLGCNAMPGVICGLVIDPTDAFLFGQINDGNAISMPYAKGFGWAAELNLQDCYRKLFVIERGVGYPKERAEIMAKNRGILGAVKAAACHDMLTVLKSVDQDLLKAAVSGEKFAEYFFANSQDEAMSDYLKGVLAS
;
A
#
# COMPACT_ATOMS: atom_id res chain seq x y z
N MET A 1 -9.37 -0.03 9.24
CA MET A 1 -8.23 -0.89 9.66
C MET A 1 -8.80 -2.22 10.11
N TYR A 2 -8.40 -3.30 9.47
CA TYR A 2 -8.82 -4.64 9.88
C TYR A 2 -8.09 -5.00 11.18
N GLY A 3 -8.85 -5.32 12.22
CA GLY A 3 -8.32 -5.71 13.52
C GLY A 3 -8.44 -7.22 13.76
N PRO A 4 -7.88 -7.75 14.86
CA PRO A 4 -7.99 -9.16 15.21
C PRO A 4 -9.43 -9.62 15.50
N ASP A 5 -10.36 -8.68 15.66
CA ASP A 5 -11.77 -8.94 15.97
C ASP A 5 -12.66 -9.00 14.71
N ASP A 6 -12.12 -8.77 13.53
CA ASP A 6 -12.85 -8.95 12.28
C ASP A 6 -12.80 -10.45 11.88
N ASP A 7 -13.94 -11.09 11.72
CA ASP A 7 -14.05 -12.51 11.34
C ASP A 7 -13.44 -12.83 9.96
N ALA A 8 -13.16 -11.82 9.15
CA ALA A 8 -12.52 -11.95 7.85
C ALA A 8 -11.00 -11.73 7.94
N GLN A 9 -10.23 -12.81 7.95
CA GLN A 9 -8.78 -12.71 7.81
C GLN A 9 -8.40 -12.28 6.40
N LEU A 10 -7.83 -11.08 6.27
CA LEU A 10 -7.26 -10.62 5.00
C LEU A 10 -5.99 -11.39 4.65
N THR A 11 -5.97 -11.97 3.46
CA THR A 11 -4.74 -12.51 2.88
C THR A 11 -3.82 -11.38 2.42
N TYR A 12 -2.54 -11.68 2.22
CA TYR A 12 -1.59 -10.70 1.68
C TYR A 12 -1.96 -10.23 0.26
N ILE A 13 -2.70 -11.04 -0.51
CA ILE A 13 -3.22 -10.69 -1.83
C ILE A 13 -4.33 -9.65 -1.70
N MET A 14 -5.29 -9.87 -0.78
CA MET A 14 -6.35 -8.92 -0.47
C MET A 14 -5.77 -7.58 0.02
N ASN A 15 -4.73 -7.61 0.85
CA ASN A 15 -4.02 -6.40 1.27
C ASN A 15 -3.48 -5.60 0.07
N GLY A 16 -2.95 -6.30 -0.94
CA GLY A 16 -2.50 -5.68 -2.19
C GLY A 16 -3.65 -5.02 -2.95
N LEU A 17 -4.78 -5.73 -3.13
CA LEU A 17 -5.98 -5.18 -3.79
C LEU A 17 -6.49 -3.93 -3.07
N LEU A 18 -6.65 -3.97 -1.75
CA LEU A 18 -7.11 -2.85 -0.95
C LEU A 18 -6.16 -1.64 -1.05
N ALA A 19 -4.86 -1.87 -1.01
CA ALA A 19 -3.86 -0.81 -1.21
C ALA A 19 -3.97 -0.18 -2.59
N GLY A 20 -4.12 -1.02 -3.65
CA GLY A 20 -4.35 -0.56 -5.01
C GLY A 20 -5.60 0.30 -5.14
N ILE A 21 -6.72 -0.14 -4.58
CA ILE A 21 -8.00 0.58 -4.58
C ILE A 21 -7.84 1.95 -3.90
N LEU A 22 -7.32 1.99 -2.67
CA LEU A 22 -7.20 3.21 -1.89
C LEU A 22 -6.31 4.27 -2.55
N LEU A 23 -5.16 3.84 -3.10
CA LEU A 23 -4.20 4.75 -3.72
C LEU A 23 -4.64 5.25 -5.10
N ASN A 24 -5.22 4.37 -5.93
CA ASN A 24 -5.68 4.78 -7.27
C ASN A 24 -6.94 5.64 -7.22
N SER A 25 -7.85 5.38 -6.28
CA SER A 25 -9.05 6.20 -6.07
C SER A 25 -8.76 7.52 -5.36
N LYS A 26 -7.53 7.77 -4.92
CA LYS A 26 -7.15 8.92 -4.08
C LYS A 26 -7.90 8.98 -2.74
N ALA A 27 -8.41 7.85 -2.28
CA ALA A 27 -8.96 7.75 -0.92
C ALA A 27 -7.87 7.82 0.15
N ALA A 28 -6.64 7.47 -0.21
CA ALA A 28 -5.46 7.60 0.64
C ALA A 28 -4.25 8.05 -0.18
N ASP A 29 -3.34 8.80 0.44
CA ASP A 29 -2.06 9.21 -0.16
C ASP A 29 -0.94 8.21 0.11
N PHE A 30 -1.08 7.42 1.19
CA PHE A 30 -0.10 6.45 1.62
C PHE A 30 -0.75 5.28 2.35
N VAL A 31 -0.26 4.05 2.09
CA VAL A 31 -0.76 2.83 2.74
C VAL A 31 0.33 2.17 3.58
N VAL A 32 0.00 1.88 4.83
CA VAL A 32 0.79 1.01 5.70
C VAL A 32 0.08 -0.34 5.78
N THR A 33 0.76 -1.38 5.39
CA THR A 33 0.23 -2.76 5.44
C THR A 33 1.30 -3.73 5.96
N GLY A 34 0.97 -5.00 5.98
CA GLY A 34 1.92 -6.04 6.37
C GLY A 34 1.31 -7.44 6.37
N CYS A 35 2.16 -8.39 6.67
CA CYS A 35 1.79 -9.78 6.92
C CYS A 35 2.83 -10.38 7.88
N GLY A 36 2.79 -11.67 8.13
CA GLY A 36 3.73 -12.32 9.05
C GLY A 36 5.20 -11.98 8.77
N THR A 37 5.62 -11.92 7.51
CA THR A 37 7.00 -11.57 7.10
C THR A 37 7.12 -10.20 6.44
N GLY A 38 6.02 -9.55 6.11
CA GLY A 38 5.98 -8.33 5.28
C GLY A 38 6.19 -8.57 3.78
N MET A 39 6.80 -9.68 3.39
CA MET A 39 7.18 -9.93 1.99
C MET A 39 5.97 -10.17 1.10
N GLY A 40 5.02 -11.00 1.54
CA GLY A 40 3.82 -11.31 0.75
C GLY A 40 2.98 -10.05 0.47
N SER A 41 2.72 -9.23 1.48
CA SER A 41 1.97 -7.97 1.31
C SER A 41 2.73 -6.98 0.42
N MET A 42 4.06 -6.91 0.51
CA MET A 42 4.87 -6.11 -0.42
C MET A 42 4.68 -6.57 -1.88
N LEU A 43 4.73 -7.88 -2.13
CA LEU A 43 4.51 -8.44 -3.48
C LEU A 43 3.09 -8.15 -3.98
N GLY A 44 2.08 -8.38 -3.13
CA GLY A 44 0.68 -8.09 -3.45
C GLY A 44 0.46 -6.61 -3.78
N CYS A 45 1.00 -5.69 -2.99
CA CYS A 45 0.94 -4.25 -3.25
C CYS A 45 1.63 -3.88 -4.58
N ASN A 46 2.85 -4.41 -4.82
CA ASN A 46 3.59 -4.09 -6.04
C ASN A 46 3.00 -4.73 -7.31
N ALA A 47 2.09 -5.70 -7.20
CA ALA A 47 1.31 -6.21 -8.33
C ALA A 47 0.24 -5.20 -8.80
N MET A 48 -0.14 -4.22 -7.98
CA MET A 48 -1.18 -3.25 -8.32
C MET A 48 -0.62 -2.06 -9.11
N PRO A 49 -1.40 -1.49 -10.06
CA PRO A 49 -1.00 -0.29 -10.79
C PRO A 49 -0.75 0.88 -9.84
N GLY A 50 0.23 1.71 -10.16
CA GLY A 50 0.53 2.93 -9.40
C GLY A 50 1.05 2.73 -7.98
N VAL A 51 1.17 1.50 -7.48
CA VAL A 51 1.67 1.21 -6.14
C VAL A 51 3.17 0.93 -6.16
N ILE A 52 3.92 1.67 -5.37
CA ILE A 52 5.35 1.45 -5.09
C ILE A 52 5.49 1.16 -3.60
N CYS A 53 5.64 -0.11 -3.27
CA CYS A 53 5.65 -0.60 -1.89
C CYS A 53 7.05 -1.09 -1.50
N GLY A 54 7.58 -0.56 -0.39
CA GLY A 54 8.82 -1.02 0.23
C GLY A 54 8.58 -1.99 1.37
N LEU A 55 9.50 -2.92 1.57
CA LEU A 55 9.57 -3.69 2.81
C LEU A 55 10.31 -2.86 3.85
N VAL A 56 9.66 -2.60 4.98
CA VAL A 56 10.24 -1.83 6.09
C VAL A 56 10.26 -2.70 7.33
N ILE A 57 11.45 -3.00 7.82
CA ILE A 57 11.67 -3.84 9.02
C ILE A 57 12.11 -2.98 10.19
N ASP A 58 12.90 -1.94 9.90
CA ASP A 58 13.49 -1.07 10.92
C ASP A 58 13.49 0.42 10.47
N PRO A 59 13.88 1.36 11.37
CA PRO A 59 13.91 2.79 11.04
C PRO A 59 14.89 3.16 9.92
N THR A 60 15.93 2.37 9.67
CA THR A 60 16.88 2.59 8.58
C THR A 60 16.20 2.32 7.24
N ASP A 61 15.48 1.20 7.13
CA ASP A 61 14.66 0.88 5.95
C ASP A 61 13.64 1.99 5.69
N ALA A 62 12.92 2.42 6.74
CA ALA A 62 11.93 3.49 6.66
C ALA A 62 12.53 4.80 6.13
N PHE A 63 13.68 5.19 6.66
CA PHE A 63 14.39 6.38 6.23
C PHE A 63 14.85 6.27 4.79
N LEU A 64 15.58 5.20 4.43
CA LEU A 64 16.13 5.04 3.08
C LEU A 64 15.01 4.92 2.02
N PHE A 65 13.96 4.16 2.30
CA PHE A 65 12.81 4.07 1.41
C PHE A 65 12.15 5.43 1.21
N GLY A 66 11.91 6.17 2.29
CA GLY A 66 11.32 7.51 2.22
C GLY A 66 12.20 8.49 1.45
N GLN A 67 13.52 8.47 1.62
CA GLN A 67 14.44 9.41 0.98
C GLN A 67 14.75 9.07 -0.47
N ILE A 68 14.90 7.77 -0.79
CA ILE A 68 15.41 7.33 -2.08
C ILE A 68 14.27 6.93 -3.02
N ASN A 69 13.40 6.04 -2.55
CA ASN A 69 12.34 5.46 -3.38
C ASN A 69 11.06 6.30 -3.38
N ASP A 70 10.78 6.96 -2.27
CA ASP A 70 9.61 7.83 -2.08
C ASP A 70 8.31 7.20 -2.61
N GLY A 71 8.13 5.91 -2.30
CA GLY A 71 6.94 5.17 -2.71
C GLY A 71 5.71 5.56 -1.88
N ASN A 72 4.56 5.03 -2.25
CA ASN A 72 3.28 5.36 -1.64
C ASN A 72 2.71 4.26 -0.74
N ALA A 73 3.47 3.20 -0.51
CA ALA A 73 3.10 2.13 0.42
C ALA A 73 4.32 1.54 1.11
N ILE A 74 4.11 1.02 2.31
CA ILE A 74 5.08 0.14 2.97
C ILE A 74 4.39 -1.14 3.45
N SER A 75 5.16 -2.22 3.49
CA SER A 75 4.77 -3.48 4.12
C SER A 75 5.72 -3.83 5.24
N MET A 76 5.17 -4.18 6.40
CA MET A 76 5.94 -4.47 7.61
C MET A 76 5.72 -5.93 8.06
N PRO A 77 6.73 -6.58 8.67
CA PRO A 77 6.54 -7.88 9.31
C PRO A 77 5.81 -7.71 10.64
N TYR A 78 4.75 -8.50 10.86
CA TYR A 78 4.00 -8.50 12.11
C TYR A 78 4.20 -9.76 12.95
N ALA A 79 4.91 -10.76 12.42
CA ALA A 79 5.30 -11.97 13.16
C ALA A 79 6.83 -12.13 13.22
N LYS A 80 7.51 -11.96 12.08
CA LYS A 80 8.97 -12.05 12.03
C LYS A 80 9.59 -10.82 12.70
N GLY A 81 10.35 -11.05 13.79
CA GLY A 81 11.04 -9.98 14.51
C GLY A 81 10.13 -9.05 15.33
N PHE A 82 8.85 -9.38 15.45
CA PHE A 82 7.89 -8.64 16.26
C PHE A 82 7.83 -9.22 17.68
N GLY A 83 8.56 -8.62 18.59
CA GLY A 83 8.69 -9.11 19.96
C GLY A 83 8.84 -7.96 20.96
N TRP A 84 9.65 -8.16 21.97
CA TRP A 84 9.90 -7.17 23.02
C TRP A 84 10.28 -5.81 22.43
N ALA A 85 9.57 -4.75 22.83
CA ALA A 85 9.76 -3.37 22.38
C ALA A 85 9.52 -3.15 20.88
N ALA A 86 8.74 -4.01 20.20
CA ALA A 86 8.39 -3.85 18.79
C ALA A 86 7.65 -2.54 18.52
N GLU A 87 6.85 -2.05 19.49
CA GLU A 87 6.15 -0.77 19.42
C GLU A 87 7.11 0.42 19.29
N LEU A 88 8.29 0.35 19.89
CA LEU A 88 9.33 1.40 19.76
C LEU A 88 9.91 1.41 18.34
N ASN A 89 10.19 0.22 17.78
CA ASN A 89 10.63 0.08 16.40
C ASN A 89 9.60 0.67 15.42
N LEU A 90 8.30 0.34 15.61
CA LEU A 90 7.22 0.90 14.79
C LEU A 90 7.15 2.43 14.87
N GLN A 91 7.21 2.98 16.09
CA GLN A 91 7.20 4.43 16.30
C GLN A 91 8.35 5.12 15.58
N ASP A 92 9.55 4.56 15.66
CA ASP A 92 10.72 5.12 14.99
C ASP A 92 10.67 4.97 13.47
N CYS A 93 10.13 3.86 12.94
CA CYS A 93 9.82 3.73 11.51
C CYS A 93 8.85 4.83 11.04
N TYR A 94 7.75 5.06 11.76
CA TYR A 94 6.77 6.08 11.40
C TYR A 94 7.34 7.50 11.51
N ARG A 95 8.17 7.79 12.51
CA ARG A 95 8.88 9.08 12.58
C ARG A 95 9.77 9.31 11.37
N LYS A 96 10.50 8.29 10.93
CA LYS A 96 11.37 8.36 9.73
C LYS A 96 10.59 8.54 8.44
N LEU A 97 9.38 7.97 8.33
CA LEU A 97 8.53 8.06 7.15
C LEU A 97 7.73 9.37 7.07
N PHE A 98 7.17 9.84 8.20
CA PHE A 98 6.12 10.85 8.17
C PHE A 98 6.51 12.18 8.80
N VAL A 99 7.57 12.26 9.60
CA VAL A 99 8.03 13.50 10.22
C VAL A 99 9.17 14.15 9.42
N ILE A 100 9.94 13.35 8.68
CA ILE A 100 11.05 13.82 7.86
C ILE A 100 10.54 14.05 6.43
N GLU A 101 10.97 15.16 5.80
CA GLU A 101 10.68 15.41 4.39
C GLU A 101 11.16 14.23 3.53
N ARG A 102 10.29 13.77 2.64
CA ARG A 102 10.55 12.59 1.81
C ARG A 102 11.03 12.99 0.43
N GLY A 103 11.67 12.06 -0.26
CA GLY A 103 12.08 12.23 -1.66
C GLY A 103 13.28 13.15 -1.88
N VAL A 104 13.91 13.63 -0.81
CA VAL A 104 15.04 14.57 -0.91
C VAL A 104 16.39 13.89 -1.19
N GLY A 105 16.41 12.57 -1.30
CA GLY A 105 17.60 11.79 -1.62
C GLY A 105 18.52 11.50 -0.43
N TYR A 106 19.29 10.41 -0.55
CA TYR A 106 20.34 10.07 0.41
C TYR A 106 21.47 9.28 -0.26
N PRO A 107 22.75 9.76 -0.23
CA PRO A 107 23.11 11.10 0.24
C PRO A 107 22.52 12.21 -0.65
N LYS A 108 22.41 13.43 -0.12
CA LYS A 108 21.71 14.55 -0.80
C LYS A 108 22.28 14.91 -2.17
N GLU A 109 23.57 14.70 -2.36
CA GLU A 109 24.29 14.95 -3.63
C GLU A 109 23.75 14.07 -4.78
N ARG A 110 23.03 13.00 -4.46
CA ARG A 110 22.42 12.10 -5.43
C ARG A 110 20.92 12.31 -5.63
N ALA A 111 20.33 13.32 -5.01
CA ALA A 111 18.89 13.56 -5.02
C ALA A 111 18.30 13.64 -6.44
N GLU A 112 18.96 14.37 -7.35
CA GLU A 112 18.49 14.56 -8.73
C GLU A 112 18.42 13.23 -9.50
N ILE A 113 19.46 12.39 -9.43
CA ILE A 113 19.46 11.10 -10.12
C ILE A 113 18.41 10.14 -9.52
N MET A 114 18.19 10.21 -8.20
CA MET A 114 17.16 9.42 -7.54
C MET A 114 15.75 9.85 -7.96
N ALA A 115 15.49 11.15 -8.03
CA ALA A 115 14.23 11.70 -8.52
C ALA A 115 13.97 11.28 -9.98
N LYS A 116 14.97 11.35 -10.84
CA LYS A 116 14.89 10.87 -12.23
C LYS A 116 14.54 9.38 -12.29
N ASN A 117 15.22 8.56 -11.50
CA ASN A 117 14.98 7.11 -11.48
C ASN A 117 13.57 6.76 -10.98
N ARG A 118 13.04 7.48 -9.99
CA ARG A 118 11.64 7.33 -9.56
C ARG A 118 10.65 7.61 -10.70
N GLY A 119 10.86 8.69 -11.44
CA GLY A 119 10.06 9.00 -12.62
C GLY A 119 10.10 7.89 -13.68
N ILE A 120 11.29 7.35 -13.97
CA ILE A 120 11.46 6.22 -14.90
C ILE A 120 10.73 4.98 -14.39
N LEU A 121 10.88 4.62 -13.11
CA LEU A 121 10.17 3.49 -12.50
C LEU A 121 8.66 3.64 -12.61
N GLY A 122 8.14 4.84 -12.34
CA GLY A 122 6.71 5.14 -12.49
C GLY A 122 6.22 4.95 -13.93
N ALA A 123 6.99 5.41 -14.92
CA ALA A 123 6.66 5.23 -16.34
C ALA A 123 6.70 3.75 -16.76
N VAL A 124 7.71 3.00 -16.32
CA VAL A 124 7.79 1.54 -16.56
C VAL A 124 6.58 0.83 -15.96
N LYS A 125 6.22 1.17 -14.73
CA LYS A 125 5.06 0.57 -14.05
C LYS A 125 3.76 0.89 -14.79
N ALA A 126 3.55 2.12 -15.19
CA ALA A 126 2.37 2.52 -15.96
C ALA A 126 2.27 1.79 -17.30
N ALA A 127 3.39 1.53 -17.97
CA ALA A 127 3.43 0.76 -19.22
C ALA A 127 3.19 -0.75 -19.01
N ALA A 128 3.54 -1.29 -17.83
CA ALA A 128 3.47 -2.71 -17.54
C ALA A 128 2.14 -3.14 -16.89
N CYS A 129 1.31 -2.21 -16.41
CA CYS A 129 0.07 -2.48 -15.68
C CYS A 129 -1.15 -1.95 -16.44
N HIS A 130 -2.29 -2.65 -16.31
CA HIS A 130 -3.59 -2.08 -16.65
C HIS A 130 -3.99 -0.99 -15.66
N ASP A 131 -5.01 -0.18 -15.98
CA ASP A 131 -5.63 0.70 -14.99
C ASP A 131 -6.34 -0.10 -13.89
N MET A 132 -6.55 0.54 -12.73
CA MET A 132 -7.09 -0.18 -11.57
C MET A 132 -8.51 -0.71 -11.79
N LEU A 133 -9.38 0.02 -12.49
CA LEU A 133 -10.74 -0.44 -12.77
C LEU A 133 -10.74 -1.69 -13.66
N THR A 134 -9.85 -1.75 -14.65
CA THR A 134 -9.64 -2.93 -15.48
C THR A 134 -9.15 -4.12 -14.64
N VAL A 135 -8.22 -3.88 -13.73
CA VAL A 135 -7.76 -4.92 -12.79
C VAL A 135 -8.93 -5.45 -11.96
N LEU A 136 -9.73 -4.58 -11.35
CA LEU A 136 -10.88 -4.98 -10.53
C LEU A 136 -11.92 -5.82 -11.29
N LYS A 137 -12.14 -5.50 -12.56
CA LYS A 137 -13.06 -6.27 -13.44
C LYS A 137 -12.50 -7.62 -13.87
N SER A 138 -11.18 -7.78 -13.83
CA SER A 138 -10.48 -8.96 -14.35
C SER A 138 -10.08 -9.98 -13.30
N VAL A 139 -9.92 -9.55 -12.03
CA VAL A 139 -9.60 -10.46 -10.92
C VAL A 139 -10.79 -11.33 -10.56
N ASP A 140 -10.53 -12.42 -9.86
CA ASP A 140 -11.56 -13.27 -9.28
C ASP A 140 -12.54 -12.43 -8.43
N GLN A 141 -13.85 -12.51 -8.74
CA GLN A 141 -14.85 -11.63 -8.14
C GLN A 141 -15.19 -12.05 -6.71
N ASP A 142 -15.06 -13.32 -6.36
CA ASP A 142 -15.26 -13.80 -5.00
C ASP A 142 -14.12 -13.30 -4.10
N LEU A 143 -12.88 -13.34 -4.61
CA LEU A 143 -11.73 -12.75 -3.95
C LEU A 143 -11.90 -11.23 -3.76
N LEU A 144 -12.33 -10.51 -4.80
CA LEU A 144 -12.57 -9.07 -4.72
C LEU A 144 -13.64 -8.75 -3.69
N LYS A 145 -14.79 -9.42 -3.77
CA LYS A 145 -15.90 -9.24 -2.82
C LYS A 145 -15.44 -9.51 -1.39
N ALA A 146 -14.74 -10.62 -1.16
CA ALA A 146 -14.18 -10.93 0.17
C ALA A 146 -13.21 -9.85 0.67
N ALA A 147 -12.38 -9.28 -0.21
CA ALA A 147 -11.44 -8.23 0.17
C ALA A 147 -12.13 -6.92 0.58
N VAL A 148 -13.16 -6.49 -0.17
CA VAL A 148 -13.80 -5.17 0.02
C VAL A 148 -15.00 -5.20 0.98
N SER A 149 -15.45 -6.39 1.43
CA SER A 149 -16.63 -6.55 2.29
C SER A 149 -16.41 -6.10 3.75
N GLY A 150 -15.17 -5.83 4.16
CA GLY A 150 -14.90 -5.34 5.51
C GLY A 150 -15.56 -3.99 5.75
N GLU A 151 -16.40 -3.89 6.80
CA GLU A 151 -17.18 -2.69 7.11
C GLU A 151 -16.32 -1.42 7.18
N LYS A 152 -15.22 -1.48 7.91
CA LYS A 152 -14.30 -0.33 8.06
C LYS A 152 -13.63 0.10 6.75
N PHE A 153 -13.35 -0.86 5.85
CA PHE A 153 -12.81 -0.53 4.54
C PHE A 153 -13.87 0.17 3.68
N ALA A 154 -15.07 -0.41 3.61
CA ALA A 154 -16.17 0.15 2.82
C ALA A 154 -16.54 1.56 3.30
N GLU A 155 -16.71 1.75 4.61
CA GLU A 155 -16.97 3.06 5.20
C GLU A 155 -15.90 4.09 4.81
N TYR A 156 -14.62 3.76 5.03
CA TYR A 156 -13.51 4.67 4.72
C TYR A 156 -13.40 4.95 3.23
N PHE A 157 -13.45 3.91 2.39
CA PHE A 157 -13.31 4.04 0.93
C PHE A 157 -14.40 4.92 0.34
N PHE A 158 -15.68 4.63 0.62
CA PHE A 158 -16.79 5.39 0.04
C PHE A 158 -16.89 6.83 0.56
N ALA A 159 -16.38 7.12 1.75
CA ALA A 159 -16.30 8.47 2.28
C ALA A 159 -15.16 9.31 1.66
N ASN A 160 -14.10 8.69 1.15
CA ASN A 160 -12.87 9.39 0.74
C ASN A 160 -12.49 9.20 -0.73
N SER A 161 -13.08 8.24 -1.46
CA SER A 161 -12.78 7.98 -2.86
C SER A 161 -13.11 9.19 -3.75
N GLN A 162 -12.17 9.54 -4.63
CA GLN A 162 -12.34 10.58 -5.65
C GLN A 162 -12.59 9.98 -7.04
N ASP A 163 -12.71 8.65 -7.15
CA ASP A 163 -12.99 7.92 -8.40
C ASP A 163 -14.42 7.36 -8.36
N GLU A 164 -15.33 8.06 -9.05
CA GLU A 164 -16.74 7.68 -9.13
C GLU A 164 -16.94 6.33 -9.83
N ALA A 165 -16.19 6.06 -10.90
CA ALA A 165 -16.33 4.83 -11.67
C ALA A 165 -15.92 3.60 -10.85
N MET A 166 -14.83 3.71 -10.09
CA MET A 166 -14.39 2.66 -9.18
C MET A 166 -15.37 2.49 -8.02
N SER A 167 -15.88 3.59 -7.47
CA SER A 167 -16.86 3.58 -6.37
C SER A 167 -18.16 2.88 -6.80
N ASP A 168 -18.68 3.18 -7.97
CA ASP A 168 -19.93 2.57 -8.47
C ASP A 168 -19.74 1.09 -8.80
N TYR A 169 -18.57 0.72 -9.34
CA TYR A 169 -18.25 -0.68 -9.58
C TYR A 169 -18.21 -1.49 -8.28
N LEU A 170 -17.54 -0.98 -7.25
CA LEU A 170 -17.42 -1.67 -5.96
C LEU A 170 -18.75 -1.71 -5.18
N LYS A 171 -19.63 -0.70 -5.32
CA LYS A 171 -21.02 -0.81 -4.80
C LYS A 171 -21.76 -1.99 -5.44
N GLY A 172 -21.60 -2.17 -6.76
CA GLY A 172 -22.18 -3.31 -7.49
C GLY A 172 -21.66 -4.65 -6.98
N VAL A 173 -20.35 -4.77 -6.76
CA VAL A 173 -19.71 -5.97 -6.20
C VAL A 173 -20.24 -6.31 -4.81
N LEU A 174 -20.44 -5.29 -3.95
CA LEU A 174 -20.96 -5.51 -2.59
C LEU A 174 -22.45 -5.85 -2.56
N ALA A 175 -23.22 -5.45 -3.57
CA ALA A 175 -24.66 -5.73 -3.69
C ALA A 175 -24.98 -7.09 -4.31
N SER A 176 -24.03 -7.70 -5.03
CA SER A 176 -24.19 -9.04 -5.65
C SER A 176 -24.00 -10.17 -4.65
#